data_7c971ee211940ec1ca0023921225e897
#
_entry.id   7c971ee211940ec1ca0023921225e897
#
_cell.length_a   1.000
_cell.length_b   1.000
_cell.length_c   1.000
_cell.angle_alpha   90.00
_cell.angle_beta   90.00
_cell.angle_gamma   90.00
#
_symmetry.space_group_name_H-M   'P 1'
#
loop_
_entity.id
_entity.type
_entity.pdbx_description
1 polymer ?
#
loop_
_entity_poly.entity_id
_entity_poly.type
_entity_poly.pdbx_seq_one_letter_code
_entity_poly.pdbx_strand_id
1 'polypeptide(L)'
;MVNKLLIMGAAKFSLLGPLYTLFGWITRFFYQFTGNYGIAIILLTILIRGLLIPLNVSSQKSMIKMQALSGKTAELQRKYGNDKQKYNEELMKLQQENGAGGFAGCILPFLQLIFIWPIWRIVSGPLCYVAQVGSSNIDKMVKIGDKMGVLKNARTITETSHIGLIEALNNNSEFLRKCLSEKLINMDQLFDFHFLGMDLTMTPSWNPITIFKDPKTYVPLLIFPILVVATQILAMKLTTWLKPGYKEQKEAKERAKNNPARAGQVQEDQAEQMMKTMNIVLPIFMLFTTFTLPAAMGLYWVVGGIMGLLTQVIVYYMFTKPYEAKKAEMAVKKANAFKKSGDGNNKK
;
A
#
# COMPACT_ATOMS: atom_id res chain seq x y z
N MET A 1 22.52 18.56 22.18
CA MET A 1 21.82 17.27 22.33
C MET A 1 20.50 17.40 23.10
N VAL A 2 20.41 18.21 24.14
CA VAL A 2 19.20 18.38 24.98
C VAL A 2 18.03 19.01 24.21
N ASN A 3 18.25 19.93 23.24
CA ASN A 3 17.17 20.52 22.42
C ASN A 3 16.50 19.54 21.43
N LYS A 4 17.17 18.44 21.06
CA LYS A 4 16.55 17.40 20.22
C LYS A 4 15.51 16.55 20.95
N LEU A 5 15.68 16.37 22.27
CA LEU A 5 14.72 15.63 23.09
C LEU A 5 13.46 16.47 23.44
N LEU A 6 13.57 17.80 23.48
CA LEU A 6 12.44 18.69 23.73
C LEU A 6 11.48 18.80 22.54
N ILE A 7 11.96 18.59 21.31
CA ILE A 7 11.11 18.50 20.11
C ILE A 7 10.24 17.22 20.13
N MET A 8 10.70 16.16 20.79
CA MET A 8 9.93 14.95 21.03
C MET A 8 8.80 15.11 22.05
N GLY A 9 8.81 16.17 22.88
CA GLY A 9 7.82 16.39 23.94
C GLY A 9 6.49 17.02 23.48
N ALA A 10 6.42 17.57 22.27
CA ALA A 10 5.18 18.14 21.73
C ALA A 10 4.30 17.14 20.96
N ALA A 11 4.86 16.00 20.56
CA ALA A 11 4.04 14.89 20.09
C ALA A 11 3.41 14.22 21.32
N LYS A 12 2.16 14.56 21.65
CA LYS A 12 1.32 13.76 22.55
C LYS A 12 1.62 12.29 22.26
N PHE A 13 1.99 11.54 23.30
CA PHE A 13 2.46 10.15 23.30
C PHE A 13 1.78 9.34 22.20
N SER A 14 2.31 9.40 20.98
CA SER A 14 1.84 8.62 19.85
C SER A 14 2.77 7.43 19.74
N LEU A 15 2.22 6.23 19.83
CA LEU A 15 2.95 4.97 19.63
C LEU A 15 3.77 4.99 18.32
N LEU A 16 3.36 5.78 17.32
CA LEU A 16 4.01 5.94 16.03
C LEU A 16 4.99 7.14 15.96
N GLY A 17 5.13 7.92 17.04
CA GLY A 17 6.03 9.10 17.09
C GLY A 17 7.46 8.82 16.64
N PRO A 18 8.12 7.75 17.12
CA PRO A 18 9.46 7.37 16.66
C PRO A 18 9.54 7.08 15.16
N LEU A 19 8.49 6.49 14.55
CA LEU A 19 8.42 6.25 13.12
C LEU A 19 8.32 7.54 12.31
N TYR A 20 7.57 8.53 12.79
CA TYR A 20 7.47 9.83 12.13
C TYR A 20 8.83 10.52 12.08
N THR A 21 9.56 10.50 13.20
CA THR A 21 10.91 11.10 13.30
C THR A 21 11.91 10.35 12.41
N LEU A 22 11.91 9.03 12.44
CA LEU A 22 12.80 8.19 11.63
C LEU A 22 12.56 8.43 10.13
N PHE A 23 11.32 8.36 9.69
CA PHE A 23 10.98 8.54 8.27
C PHE A 23 11.21 9.98 7.82
N GLY A 24 10.94 10.96 8.67
CA GLY A 24 11.27 12.36 8.42
C GLY A 24 12.76 12.56 8.23
N TRP A 25 13.60 11.97 9.11
CA TRP A 25 15.05 12.03 8.98
C TRP A 25 15.55 11.36 7.70
N ILE A 26 15.04 10.19 7.36
CA ILE A 26 15.38 9.49 6.10
C ILE A 26 14.97 10.33 4.88
N THR A 27 13.77 10.92 4.92
CA THR A 27 13.29 11.79 3.83
C THR A 27 14.19 13.02 3.68
N ARG A 28 14.59 13.65 4.79
CA ARG A 28 15.53 14.77 4.78
C ARG A 28 16.88 14.37 4.19
N PHE A 29 17.42 13.22 4.58
CA PHE A 29 18.66 12.69 4.02
C PHE A 29 18.57 12.53 2.50
N PHE A 30 17.52 11.90 2.00
CA PHE A 30 17.31 11.76 0.55
C PHE A 30 17.10 13.11 -0.14
N TYR A 31 16.39 14.04 0.49
CA TYR A 31 16.22 15.38 -0.06
C TYR A 31 17.55 16.13 -0.17
N GLN A 32 18.38 16.09 0.86
CA GLN A 32 19.71 16.74 0.85
C GLN A 32 20.62 16.18 -0.24
N PHE A 33 20.44 14.89 -0.57
CA PHE A 33 21.23 14.24 -1.61
C PHE A 33 20.69 14.52 -3.04
N THR A 34 19.38 14.64 -3.21
CA THR A 34 18.73 14.75 -4.53
C THR A 34 18.30 16.17 -4.89
N GLY A 35 18.13 17.04 -3.89
CA GLY A 35 17.58 18.39 -4.07
C GLY A 35 16.10 18.41 -4.45
N ASN A 36 15.41 17.25 -4.48
CA ASN A 36 14.02 17.17 -4.95
C ASN A 36 13.17 16.33 -4.01
N TYR A 37 12.05 16.91 -3.55
CA TYR A 37 11.18 16.27 -2.57
C TYR A 37 10.44 15.05 -3.14
N GLY A 38 10.04 15.11 -4.41
CA GLY A 38 9.39 13.96 -5.09
C GLY A 38 10.33 12.76 -5.19
N ILE A 39 11.60 12.99 -5.54
CA ILE A 39 12.60 11.92 -5.56
C ILE A 39 12.86 11.38 -4.15
N ALA A 40 12.89 12.24 -3.13
CA ALA A 40 13.04 11.81 -1.74
C ALA A 40 11.89 10.89 -1.30
N ILE A 41 10.64 11.20 -1.66
CA ILE A 41 9.46 10.34 -1.42
C ILE A 41 9.57 9.01 -2.17
N ILE A 42 10.03 9.02 -3.42
CA ILE A 42 10.24 7.79 -4.21
C ILE A 42 11.27 6.89 -3.51
N LEU A 43 12.42 7.44 -3.13
CA LEU A 43 13.49 6.68 -2.47
C LEU A 43 13.06 6.14 -1.10
N LEU A 44 12.36 6.97 -0.31
CA LEU A 44 11.76 6.52 0.95
C LEU A 44 10.80 5.35 0.72
N THR A 45 9.94 5.45 -0.30
CA THR A 45 8.96 4.40 -0.61
C THR A 45 9.65 3.11 -1.02
N ILE A 46 10.68 3.19 -1.88
CA ILE A 46 11.48 2.04 -2.31
C ILE A 46 12.17 1.40 -1.10
N LEU A 47 12.75 2.19 -0.20
CA LEU A 47 13.40 1.70 1.00
C LEU A 47 12.43 0.94 1.90
N ILE A 48 11.28 1.55 2.23
CA ILE A 48 10.26 0.92 3.09
C ILE A 48 9.72 -0.36 2.44
N ARG A 49 9.36 -0.31 1.17
CA ARG A 49 8.86 -1.47 0.42
C ARG A 49 9.91 -2.56 0.29
N GLY A 50 11.18 -2.18 0.08
CA GLY A 50 12.32 -3.09 0.04
C GLY A 50 12.50 -3.85 1.35
N LEU A 51 12.48 -3.14 2.47
CA LEU A 51 12.56 -3.74 3.81
C LEU A 51 11.39 -4.70 4.10
N LEU A 52 10.23 -4.46 3.50
CA LEU A 52 9.05 -5.31 3.66
C LEU A 52 9.01 -6.50 2.69
N ILE A 53 9.91 -6.60 1.70
CA ILE A 53 9.93 -7.73 0.74
C ILE A 53 9.97 -9.10 1.46
N PRO A 54 10.85 -9.37 2.44
CA PRO A 54 10.90 -10.68 3.10
C PRO A 54 9.58 -11.05 3.76
N LEU A 55 8.92 -10.08 4.40
CA LEU A 55 7.62 -10.27 5.04
C LEU A 55 6.53 -10.52 4.00
N ASN A 56 6.52 -9.75 2.90
CA ASN A 56 5.62 -9.96 1.77
C ASN A 56 5.77 -11.35 1.16
N VAL A 57 7.01 -11.80 0.95
CA VAL A 57 7.33 -13.13 0.44
C VAL A 57 6.80 -14.22 1.38
N SER A 58 7.00 -14.09 2.69
CA SER A 58 6.50 -15.04 3.69
C SER A 58 4.98 -15.12 3.69
N SER A 59 4.30 -13.97 3.64
CA SER A 59 2.83 -13.88 3.56
C SER A 59 2.29 -14.54 2.28
N GLN A 60 2.88 -14.24 1.12
CA GLN A 60 2.50 -14.83 -0.16
C GLN A 60 2.70 -16.36 -0.17
N LYS A 61 3.80 -16.85 0.41
CA LYS A 61 4.05 -18.29 0.57
C LYS A 61 2.97 -18.97 1.42
N SER A 62 2.53 -18.33 2.50
CA SER A 62 1.41 -18.82 3.32
C SER A 62 0.09 -18.86 2.52
N MET A 63 -0.19 -17.83 1.73
CA MET A 63 -1.37 -17.80 0.86
C MET A 63 -1.35 -18.89 -0.21
N ILE A 64 -0.19 -19.18 -0.83
CA ILE A 64 -0.04 -20.28 -1.80
C ILE A 64 -0.38 -21.62 -1.14
N LYS A 65 0.10 -21.87 0.09
CA LYS A 65 -0.23 -23.07 0.86
C LYS A 65 -1.72 -23.16 1.17
N MET A 66 -2.36 -22.06 1.57
CA MET A 66 -3.80 -22.01 1.81
C MET A 66 -4.59 -22.35 0.54
N GLN A 67 -4.21 -21.78 -0.60
CA GLN A 67 -4.84 -22.10 -1.89
C GLN A 67 -4.67 -23.58 -2.29
N ALA A 68 -3.55 -24.19 -1.94
CA ALA A 68 -3.33 -25.63 -2.16
C ALA A 68 -4.30 -26.50 -1.35
N LEU A 69 -4.81 -26.00 -0.24
CA LEU A 69 -5.77 -26.68 0.63
C LEU A 69 -7.24 -26.45 0.24
N SER A 70 -7.51 -25.63 -0.80
CA SER A 70 -8.88 -25.25 -1.19
C SER A 70 -9.82 -26.43 -1.42
N GLY A 71 -9.33 -27.54 -2.01
CA GLY A 71 -10.12 -28.77 -2.17
C GLY A 71 -10.55 -29.39 -0.84
N LYS A 72 -9.62 -29.51 0.12
CA LYS A 72 -9.91 -30.02 1.47
C LYS A 72 -10.81 -29.08 2.26
N THR A 73 -10.63 -27.77 2.09
CA THR A 73 -11.52 -26.76 2.68
C THR A 73 -12.94 -26.89 2.17
N ALA A 74 -13.12 -27.13 0.87
CA ALA A 74 -14.46 -27.36 0.29
C ALA A 74 -15.11 -28.66 0.82
N GLU A 75 -14.34 -29.70 1.06
CA GLU A 75 -14.82 -30.94 1.72
C GLU A 75 -15.26 -30.67 3.17
N LEU A 76 -14.47 -29.93 3.95
CA LEU A 76 -14.82 -29.53 5.30
C LEU A 76 -16.10 -28.68 5.33
N GLN A 77 -16.26 -27.78 4.36
CA GLN A 77 -17.46 -26.95 4.25
C GLN A 77 -18.71 -27.77 3.92
N ARG A 78 -18.59 -28.78 3.07
CA ARG A 78 -19.70 -29.75 2.81
C ARG A 78 -20.06 -30.56 4.06
N LYS A 79 -19.04 -30.95 4.84
CA LYS A 79 -19.24 -31.81 6.01
C LYS A 79 -19.78 -31.04 7.22
N TYR A 80 -19.33 -29.83 7.45
CA TYR A 80 -19.58 -29.04 8.66
C TYR A 80 -20.24 -27.68 8.38
N GLY A 81 -20.68 -27.39 7.17
CA GLY A 81 -21.16 -26.06 6.76
C GLY A 81 -22.35 -25.53 7.58
N ASN A 82 -23.13 -26.43 8.16
CA ASN A 82 -24.22 -26.07 9.06
C ASN A 82 -23.76 -25.77 10.50
N ASP A 83 -22.56 -26.26 10.90
CA ASP A 83 -21.94 -26.01 12.19
C ASP A 83 -20.68 -25.16 11.98
N LYS A 84 -20.90 -23.84 12.02
CA LYS A 84 -19.81 -22.86 11.78
C LYS A 84 -18.66 -22.98 12.78
N GLN A 85 -18.96 -23.37 14.04
CA GLN A 85 -17.94 -23.49 15.06
C GLN A 85 -17.01 -24.66 14.75
N LYS A 86 -17.59 -25.83 14.47
CA LYS A 86 -16.84 -27.05 14.13
C LYS A 86 -16.09 -26.92 12.79
N TYR A 87 -16.70 -26.24 11.81
CA TYR A 87 -16.02 -25.90 10.57
C TYR A 87 -14.77 -25.06 10.80
N ASN A 88 -14.86 -24.00 11.63
CA ASN A 88 -13.72 -23.13 11.94
C ASN A 88 -12.62 -23.87 12.73
N GLU A 89 -12.97 -24.74 13.67
CA GLU A 89 -12.01 -25.55 14.40
C GLU A 89 -11.23 -26.50 13.47
N GLU A 90 -11.93 -27.24 12.62
CA GLU A 90 -11.31 -28.19 11.69
C GLU A 90 -10.51 -27.45 10.58
N LEU A 91 -10.98 -26.28 10.15
CA LEU A 91 -10.26 -25.43 9.22
C LEU A 91 -8.93 -24.94 9.84
N MET A 92 -8.95 -24.50 11.09
CA MET A 92 -7.74 -24.06 11.80
C MET A 92 -6.75 -25.22 11.99
N LYS A 93 -7.22 -26.42 12.34
CA LYS A 93 -6.38 -27.60 12.41
C LYS A 93 -5.74 -27.94 11.07
N LEU A 94 -6.55 -27.98 10.00
CA LEU A 94 -6.05 -28.24 8.64
C LEU A 94 -4.98 -27.23 8.22
N GLN A 95 -5.16 -25.95 8.55
CA GLN A 95 -4.20 -24.90 8.25
C GLN A 95 -2.92 -25.07 9.06
N GLN A 96 -3.02 -25.35 10.37
CA GLN A 96 -1.85 -25.56 11.24
C GLN A 96 -1.02 -26.78 10.83
N GLU A 97 -1.65 -27.92 10.57
CA GLU A 97 -0.99 -29.17 10.14
C GLU A 97 -0.20 -28.97 8.83
N ASN A 98 -0.71 -28.12 7.92
CA ASN A 98 -0.05 -27.88 6.64
C ASN A 98 0.88 -26.63 6.64
N GLY A 99 1.05 -26.00 7.80
CA GLY A 99 1.85 -24.77 7.92
C GLY A 99 1.33 -23.63 7.01
N ALA A 100 0.02 -23.66 6.75
CA ALA A 100 -0.68 -22.67 5.94
C ALA A 100 -1.47 -21.68 6.80
N GLY A 101 -1.59 -21.98 8.07
CA GLY A 101 -2.33 -21.19 9.04
C GLY A 101 -1.47 -20.09 9.63
N GLY A 102 -2.16 -19.08 10.11
CA GLY A 102 -1.57 -18.03 10.89
C GLY A 102 -1.93 -16.64 10.38
N PHE A 103 -1.77 -15.70 11.27
CA PHE A 103 -1.98 -14.27 11.04
C PHE A 103 -1.15 -13.69 9.88
N ALA A 104 -0.12 -14.40 9.41
CA ALA A 104 0.80 -13.92 8.38
C ALA A 104 0.11 -13.52 7.06
N GLY A 105 -0.94 -14.22 6.65
CA GLY A 105 -1.69 -13.88 5.43
C GLY A 105 -2.56 -12.63 5.56
N CYS A 106 -3.11 -12.40 6.74
CA CYS A 106 -4.03 -11.27 6.99
C CYS A 106 -3.31 -10.03 7.52
N ILE A 107 -2.13 -10.18 8.15
CA ILE A 107 -1.40 -9.06 8.78
C ILE A 107 -0.85 -8.07 7.76
N LEU A 108 -0.50 -8.52 6.56
CA LEU A 108 0.17 -7.69 5.56
C LEU A 108 -0.64 -6.48 5.10
N PRO A 109 -1.95 -6.58 4.80
CA PRO A 109 -2.77 -5.41 4.49
C PRO A 109 -2.84 -4.42 5.66
N PHE A 110 -2.93 -4.92 6.91
CA PHE A 110 -2.96 -4.07 8.10
C PHE A 110 -1.62 -3.38 8.35
N LEU A 111 -0.51 -4.07 8.10
CA LEU A 111 0.83 -3.47 8.21
C LEU A 111 0.98 -2.30 7.24
N GLN A 112 0.44 -2.41 6.03
CA GLN A 112 0.43 -1.31 5.06
C GLN A 112 -0.31 -0.08 5.59
N LEU A 113 -1.42 -0.26 6.30
CA LEU A 113 -2.14 0.84 6.93
C LEU A 113 -1.31 1.55 8.01
N ILE A 114 -0.52 0.81 8.78
CA ILE A 114 0.38 1.38 9.80
C ILE A 114 1.39 2.35 9.16
N PHE A 115 1.92 2.03 7.97
CA PHE A 115 2.89 2.89 7.28
C PHE A 115 2.26 4.10 6.57
N ILE A 116 0.96 4.07 6.26
CA ILE A 116 0.27 5.21 5.63
C ILE A 116 0.32 6.44 6.55
N TRP A 117 0.09 6.28 7.85
CA TRP A 117 0.06 7.39 8.80
C TRP A 117 1.38 8.15 8.90
N PRO A 118 2.55 7.52 9.08
CA PRO A 118 3.83 8.23 9.06
C PRO A 118 4.10 8.96 7.76
N ILE A 119 3.80 8.35 6.62
CA ILE A 119 4.01 8.97 5.33
C ILE A 119 3.10 10.18 5.13
N TRP A 120 1.81 10.04 5.49
CA TRP A 120 0.90 11.15 5.47
C TRP A 120 1.37 12.32 6.36
N ARG A 121 1.90 12.02 7.54
CA ARG A 121 2.47 13.06 8.44
C ARG A 121 3.65 13.78 7.82
N ILE A 122 4.55 13.06 7.15
CA ILE A 122 5.71 13.64 6.48
C ILE A 122 5.25 14.55 5.32
N VAL A 123 4.29 14.09 4.53
CA VAL A 123 3.77 14.82 3.38
C VAL A 123 2.96 16.06 3.80
N SER A 124 2.11 15.94 4.81
CA SER A 124 1.23 17.02 5.26
C SER A 124 1.94 18.03 6.18
N GLY A 125 2.92 17.57 6.96
CA GLY A 125 3.67 18.37 7.92
C GLY A 125 5.18 18.37 7.70
N PRO A 126 5.69 18.63 6.49
CA PRO A 126 7.11 18.50 6.18
C PRO A 126 8.00 19.46 6.96
N LEU A 127 7.52 20.63 7.35
CA LEU A 127 8.31 21.58 8.16
C LEU A 127 8.67 20.98 9.53
N CYS A 128 7.75 20.29 10.18
CA CYS A 128 8.00 19.67 11.48
C CYS A 128 8.84 18.40 11.35
N TYR A 129 8.40 17.48 10.47
CA TYR A 129 8.95 16.11 10.44
C TYR A 129 10.20 15.97 9.58
N VAL A 130 10.29 16.73 8.47
CA VAL A 130 11.43 16.66 7.54
C VAL A 130 12.40 17.81 7.77
N ALA A 131 11.91 19.08 7.80
CA ALA A 131 12.73 20.25 8.06
C ALA A 131 13.18 20.38 9.52
N GLN A 132 12.50 19.66 10.44
CA GLN A 132 12.77 19.72 11.88
C GLN A 132 12.62 21.14 12.46
N VAL A 133 11.69 21.91 11.92
CA VAL A 133 11.29 23.21 12.48
C VAL A 133 10.46 22.96 13.74
N GLY A 134 10.81 23.62 14.83
CA GLY A 134 10.09 23.47 16.08
C GLY A 134 8.63 23.96 15.99
N SER A 135 7.71 23.29 16.65
CA SER A 135 6.27 23.64 16.64
C SER A 135 6.03 25.09 17.07
N SER A 136 6.77 25.58 18.08
CA SER A 136 6.70 26.98 18.52
C SER A 136 7.06 27.97 17.41
N ASN A 137 8.02 27.64 16.55
CA ASN A 137 8.38 28.49 15.42
C ASN A 137 7.30 28.44 14.33
N ILE A 138 6.72 27.27 14.08
CA ILE A 138 5.60 27.12 13.17
C ILE A 138 4.42 27.98 13.63
N ASP A 139 4.05 27.93 14.92
CA ASP A 139 2.98 28.73 15.49
C ASP A 139 3.24 30.24 15.34
N LYS A 140 4.50 30.67 15.51
CA LYS A 140 4.89 32.09 15.31
C LYS A 140 4.76 32.47 13.84
N MET A 141 5.23 31.62 12.92
CA MET A 141 5.09 31.86 11.47
C MET A 141 3.61 31.96 11.06
N VAL A 142 2.76 31.09 11.59
CA VAL A 142 1.31 31.14 11.34
C VAL A 142 0.71 32.47 11.82
N LYS A 143 1.05 32.92 13.05
CA LYS A 143 0.59 34.21 13.59
C LYS A 143 1.07 35.41 12.77
N ILE A 144 2.30 35.38 12.27
CA ILE A 144 2.84 36.44 11.42
C ILE A 144 2.14 36.43 10.07
N GLY A 145 1.99 35.26 9.45
CA GLY A 145 1.33 35.12 8.15
C GLY A 145 -0.16 35.48 8.18
N ASP A 146 -0.84 35.19 9.28
CA ASP A 146 -2.25 35.62 9.50
C ASP A 146 -2.35 37.14 9.62
N LYS A 147 -1.48 37.79 10.42
CA LYS A 147 -1.41 39.23 10.54
C LYS A 147 -1.08 39.95 9.23
N MET A 148 -0.25 39.33 8.39
CA MET A 148 0.10 39.87 7.07
C MET A 148 -0.97 39.59 6.01
N GLY A 149 -2.00 38.77 6.31
CA GLY A 149 -3.06 38.40 5.38
C GLY A 149 -2.58 37.46 4.23
N VAL A 150 -1.42 36.83 4.40
CA VAL A 150 -0.82 35.95 3.36
C VAL A 150 -1.31 34.51 3.46
N LEU A 151 -1.95 34.14 4.57
CA LEU A 151 -2.50 32.82 4.77
C LEU A 151 -3.98 32.79 4.37
N LYS A 152 -4.34 32.01 3.37
CA LYS A 152 -5.74 31.85 2.93
C LYS A 152 -6.65 31.33 4.05
N ASN A 153 -6.11 30.53 4.96
CA ASN A 153 -6.87 29.89 6.03
C ASN A 153 -5.94 29.47 7.19
N ALA A 154 -5.56 30.41 8.03
CA ALA A 154 -4.64 30.16 9.16
C ALA A 154 -5.13 29.06 10.11
N ARG A 155 -6.46 28.88 10.25
CA ARG A 155 -7.07 27.86 11.10
C ARG A 155 -6.87 26.43 10.61
N THR A 156 -6.59 26.23 9.31
CA THR A 156 -6.33 24.90 8.75
C THR A 156 -4.87 24.47 8.90
N ILE A 157 -3.99 25.42 9.26
CA ILE A 157 -2.58 25.14 9.51
C ILE A 157 -2.46 24.66 10.96
N THR A 158 -2.21 23.38 11.10
CA THR A 158 -2.09 22.70 12.39
C THR A 158 -0.73 22.06 12.48
N GLU A 159 -0.34 21.53 13.65
CA GLU A 159 0.86 20.69 13.83
C GLU A 159 0.97 19.53 12.80
N THR A 160 -0.14 19.22 12.15
CA THR A 160 -0.26 18.08 11.25
C THR A 160 -0.40 18.44 9.78
N SER A 161 -0.56 19.74 9.46
CA SER A 161 -0.73 20.21 8.08
C SER A 161 -0.10 21.59 7.93
N HIS A 162 1.00 21.67 7.19
CA HIS A 162 1.79 22.88 6.95
C HIS A 162 1.69 23.38 5.50
N ILE A 163 0.86 22.75 4.67
CA ILE A 163 0.80 23.03 3.22
C ILE A 163 0.54 24.50 2.94
N GLY A 164 -0.49 25.08 3.56
CA GLY A 164 -0.81 26.51 3.36
C GLY A 164 0.31 27.46 3.85
N LEU A 165 1.08 27.06 4.87
CA LEU A 165 2.22 27.83 5.33
C LEU A 165 3.38 27.78 4.33
N ILE A 166 3.63 26.61 3.75
CA ILE A 166 4.65 26.41 2.72
C ILE A 166 4.31 27.19 1.46
N GLU A 167 3.05 27.15 1.02
CA GLU A 167 2.55 27.95 -0.10
C GLU A 167 2.80 29.45 0.14
N ALA A 168 2.51 29.93 1.35
CA ALA A 168 2.76 31.33 1.71
C ALA A 168 4.24 31.68 1.74
N LEU A 169 5.11 30.80 2.27
CA LEU A 169 6.57 31.01 2.29
C LEU A 169 7.16 31.05 0.87
N ASN A 170 6.66 30.22 -0.04
CA ASN A 170 7.16 30.17 -1.42
C ASN A 170 6.64 31.35 -2.27
N ASN A 171 5.41 31.79 -2.04
CA ASN A 171 4.76 32.80 -2.88
C ASN A 171 4.88 34.24 -2.36
N ASN A 172 5.34 34.45 -1.13
CA ASN A 172 5.47 35.79 -0.53
C ASN A 172 6.86 36.04 0.01
N SER A 173 7.66 36.78 -0.76
CA SER A 173 9.05 37.08 -0.42
C SER A 173 9.21 37.96 0.82
N GLU A 174 8.25 38.81 1.15
CA GLU A 174 8.27 39.65 2.35
C GLU A 174 8.03 38.81 3.60
N PHE A 175 7.04 37.90 3.54
CA PHE A 175 6.76 36.96 4.61
C PHE A 175 7.97 36.03 4.88
N LEU A 176 8.56 35.49 3.80
CA LEU A 176 9.76 34.67 3.91
C LEU A 176 10.91 35.42 4.57
N ARG A 177 11.22 36.65 4.10
CA ARG A 177 12.26 37.49 4.70
C ARG A 177 12.02 37.74 6.18
N LYS A 178 10.79 38.00 6.58
CA LYS A 178 10.43 38.20 7.98
C LYS A 178 10.65 36.93 8.81
N CYS A 179 10.23 35.77 8.32
CA CYS A 179 10.47 34.50 9.01
C CYS A 179 11.97 34.19 9.16
N LEU A 180 12.77 34.50 8.14
CA LEU A 180 14.23 34.33 8.19
C LEU A 180 14.90 35.30 9.16
N SER A 181 14.52 36.59 9.15
CA SER A 181 15.08 37.61 10.05
C SER A 181 14.77 37.32 11.52
N GLU A 182 13.60 36.76 11.82
CA GLU A 182 13.22 36.32 13.16
C GLU A 182 13.77 34.91 13.52
N LYS A 183 14.58 34.31 12.65
CA LYS A 183 15.19 32.98 12.84
C LYS A 183 14.17 31.88 13.14
N LEU A 184 12.97 31.99 12.58
CA LEU A 184 11.90 31.00 12.72
C LEU A 184 12.12 29.79 11.81
N ILE A 185 12.76 30.04 10.66
CA ILE A 185 13.13 29.05 9.66
C ILE A 185 14.49 29.43 9.05
N ASN A 186 15.24 28.47 8.58
CA ASN A 186 16.49 28.66 7.85
C ASN A 186 16.30 28.31 6.37
N MET A 187 17.19 28.80 5.51
CA MET A 187 17.13 28.52 4.06
C MET A 187 17.27 27.03 3.73
N ASP A 188 18.03 26.26 4.50
CA ASP A 188 18.21 24.82 4.36
C ASP A 188 16.99 23.99 4.80
N GLN A 189 16.00 24.65 5.40
CA GLN A 189 14.74 24.08 5.85
C GLN A 189 13.59 24.32 4.86
N LEU A 190 13.84 25.10 3.80
CA LEU A 190 12.91 25.28 2.71
C LEU A 190 13.05 24.12 1.70
N PHE A 191 11.93 23.55 1.32
CA PHE A 191 11.89 22.46 0.36
C PHE A 191 11.22 22.89 -0.93
N ASP A 192 11.76 22.43 -2.05
CA ASP A 192 11.08 22.49 -3.33
C ASP A 192 10.19 21.23 -3.47
N PHE A 193 8.88 21.47 -3.53
CA PHE A 193 7.87 20.42 -3.67
C PHE A 193 7.49 20.17 -5.13
N HIS A 194 8.16 20.84 -6.09
CA HIS A 194 7.91 20.60 -7.50
C HIS A 194 8.59 19.30 -7.97
N PHE A 195 7.81 18.48 -8.65
CA PHE A 195 8.30 17.25 -9.26
C PHE A 195 7.68 17.10 -10.65
N LEU A 196 8.52 17.01 -11.68
CA LEU A 196 8.09 16.98 -13.09
C LEU A 196 7.15 18.13 -13.47
N GLY A 197 7.39 19.32 -12.93
CA GLY A 197 6.56 20.51 -13.15
C GLY A 197 5.24 20.55 -12.38
N MET A 198 4.98 19.58 -11.49
CA MET A 198 3.79 19.52 -10.64
C MET A 198 4.15 19.87 -9.20
N ASP A 199 3.35 20.69 -8.55
CA ASP A 199 3.46 20.93 -7.12
C ASP A 199 2.82 19.77 -6.33
N LEU A 200 3.65 18.99 -5.64
CA LEU A 200 3.22 17.81 -4.88
C LEU A 200 2.41 18.15 -3.62
N THR A 201 2.38 19.41 -3.18
CA THR A 201 1.55 19.85 -2.06
C THR A 201 0.09 20.03 -2.47
N MET A 202 -0.16 20.25 -3.76
CA MET A 202 -1.50 20.43 -4.30
C MET A 202 -2.29 19.13 -4.30
N THR A 203 -3.59 19.22 -4.08
CA THR A 203 -4.50 18.08 -4.13
C THR A 203 -5.15 18.00 -5.52
N PRO A 204 -5.08 16.86 -6.21
CA PRO A 204 -5.80 16.67 -7.47
C PRO A 204 -7.28 16.96 -7.32
N SER A 205 -7.90 17.59 -8.30
CA SER A 205 -9.33 17.90 -8.27
C SER A 205 -10.10 17.05 -9.28
N TRP A 206 -11.27 16.56 -8.87
CA TRP A 206 -12.24 15.90 -9.75
C TRP A 206 -13.30 16.89 -10.26
N ASN A 207 -13.32 18.12 -9.72
CA ASN A 207 -14.30 19.13 -10.10
C ASN A 207 -13.90 19.80 -11.42
N PRO A 208 -14.70 19.65 -12.50
CA PRO A 208 -14.40 20.25 -13.79
C PRO A 208 -14.19 21.75 -13.74
N ILE A 209 -14.99 22.46 -12.93
CA ILE A 209 -14.90 23.92 -12.81
C ILE A 209 -13.51 24.33 -12.27
N THR A 210 -12.98 23.61 -11.30
CA THR A 210 -11.67 23.88 -10.75
C THR A 210 -10.58 23.60 -11.78
N ILE A 211 -10.71 22.49 -12.51
CA ILE A 211 -9.75 22.09 -13.56
C ILE A 211 -9.75 23.12 -14.70
N PHE A 212 -10.92 23.57 -15.16
CA PHE A 212 -11.01 24.56 -16.25
C PHE A 212 -10.56 25.97 -15.84
N LYS A 213 -10.63 26.32 -14.54
CA LYS A 213 -10.11 27.60 -14.05
C LYS A 213 -8.59 27.66 -14.06
N ASP A 214 -7.92 26.56 -13.75
CA ASP A 214 -6.46 26.47 -13.76
C ASP A 214 -5.99 25.09 -14.31
N PRO A 215 -6.09 24.90 -15.62
CA PRO A 215 -5.76 23.61 -16.24
C PRO A 215 -4.28 23.30 -16.15
N LYS A 216 -3.40 24.31 -16.11
CA LYS A 216 -1.94 24.10 -16.03
C LYS A 216 -1.53 23.42 -14.74
N THR A 217 -2.19 23.72 -13.64
CA THR A 217 -1.94 23.11 -12.33
C THR A 217 -2.66 21.77 -12.20
N TYR A 218 -3.96 21.70 -12.52
CA TYR A 218 -4.77 20.52 -12.15
C TYR A 218 -4.73 19.39 -13.17
N VAL A 219 -4.57 19.67 -14.47
CA VAL A 219 -4.52 18.59 -15.48
C VAL A 219 -3.31 17.66 -15.28
N PRO A 220 -2.07 18.14 -15.04
CA PRO A 220 -0.94 17.26 -14.78
C PRO A 220 -1.15 16.41 -13.51
N LEU A 221 -1.78 16.95 -12.47
CA LEU A 221 -2.01 16.23 -11.22
C LEU A 221 -2.95 15.03 -11.36
N LEU A 222 -3.81 15.01 -12.39
CA LEU A 222 -4.69 13.87 -12.68
C LEU A 222 -3.94 12.60 -13.07
N ILE A 223 -2.64 12.69 -13.38
CA ILE A 223 -1.82 11.51 -13.65
C ILE A 223 -1.75 10.58 -12.44
N PHE A 224 -1.74 11.13 -11.21
CA PHE A 224 -1.65 10.32 -9.99
C PHE A 224 -2.87 9.42 -9.77
N PRO A 225 -4.13 9.92 -9.74
CA PRO A 225 -5.30 9.04 -9.63
C PRO A 225 -5.35 8.00 -10.75
N ILE A 226 -5.00 8.37 -11.99
CA ILE A 226 -4.99 7.44 -13.13
C ILE A 226 -3.95 6.32 -12.90
N LEU A 227 -2.72 6.67 -12.54
CA LEU A 227 -1.67 5.68 -12.30
C LEU A 227 -1.93 4.82 -11.06
N VAL A 228 -2.51 5.39 -10.00
CA VAL A 228 -2.91 4.62 -8.81
C VAL A 228 -3.92 3.55 -9.20
N VAL A 229 -4.99 3.90 -9.91
CA VAL A 229 -6.00 2.94 -10.36
C VAL A 229 -5.39 1.91 -11.32
N ALA A 230 -4.58 2.35 -12.28
CA ALA A 230 -3.93 1.46 -13.24
C ALA A 230 -3.03 0.43 -12.55
N THR A 231 -2.19 0.85 -11.60
CA THR A 231 -1.32 -0.05 -10.84
C THR A 231 -2.11 -1.01 -9.97
N GLN A 232 -3.24 -0.59 -9.36
CA GLN A 232 -4.10 -1.45 -8.57
C GLN A 232 -4.82 -2.50 -9.43
N ILE A 233 -5.39 -2.10 -10.57
CA ILE A 233 -6.02 -3.04 -11.51
C ILE A 233 -4.99 -4.06 -12.02
N LEU A 234 -3.78 -3.60 -12.36
CA LEU A 234 -2.72 -4.48 -12.82
C LEU A 234 -2.28 -5.46 -11.72
N ALA A 235 -2.14 -4.98 -10.47
CA ALA A 235 -1.81 -5.82 -9.32
C ALA A 235 -2.90 -6.89 -9.07
N MET A 236 -4.16 -6.52 -9.17
CA MET A 236 -5.29 -7.44 -9.02
C MET A 236 -5.30 -8.52 -10.11
N LYS A 237 -5.11 -8.13 -11.38
CA LYS A 237 -5.01 -9.08 -12.49
C LYS A 237 -3.80 -9.99 -12.33
N LEU A 238 -2.63 -9.44 -12.00
CA LEU A 238 -1.40 -10.20 -11.82
C LEU A 238 -1.53 -11.20 -10.66
N THR A 239 -2.09 -10.79 -9.53
CA THR A 239 -2.39 -11.69 -8.40
C THR A 239 -3.29 -12.84 -8.82
N THR A 240 -4.28 -12.58 -9.67
CA THR A 240 -5.20 -13.61 -10.16
C THR A 240 -4.51 -14.57 -11.14
N TRP A 241 -3.74 -14.04 -12.10
CA TRP A 241 -3.08 -14.85 -13.13
C TRP A 241 -1.93 -15.70 -12.59
N LEU A 242 -1.23 -15.20 -11.56
CA LEU A 242 -0.11 -15.87 -10.94
C LEU A 242 -0.51 -16.82 -9.81
N LYS A 243 -1.82 -17.00 -9.56
CA LYS A 243 -2.32 -18.00 -8.58
C LYS A 243 -1.98 -19.41 -9.01
N PRO A 244 -1.55 -20.28 -8.06
CA PRO A 244 -1.39 -21.71 -8.36
C PRO A 244 -2.71 -22.32 -8.85
N GLY A 245 -2.66 -23.08 -9.94
CA GLY A 245 -3.83 -23.75 -10.50
C GLY A 245 -4.87 -22.81 -11.13
N TYR A 246 -4.51 -21.57 -11.46
CA TYR A 246 -5.42 -20.62 -12.10
C TYR A 246 -6.07 -21.17 -13.36
N LYS A 247 -5.31 -21.85 -14.23
CA LYS A 247 -5.80 -22.44 -15.45
C LYS A 247 -6.84 -23.55 -15.16
N GLU A 248 -6.51 -24.44 -14.22
CA GLU A 248 -7.41 -25.54 -13.80
C GLU A 248 -8.72 -24.99 -13.22
N GLN A 249 -8.64 -23.96 -12.37
CA GLN A 249 -9.82 -23.31 -11.79
C GLN A 249 -10.67 -22.59 -12.85
N LYS A 250 -10.02 -21.91 -13.80
CA LYS A 250 -10.73 -21.25 -14.91
C LYS A 250 -11.49 -22.25 -15.76
N GLU A 251 -10.83 -23.32 -16.17
CA GLU A 251 -11.47 -24.39 -16.94
C GLU A 251 -12.62 -25.06 -16.16
N ALA A 252 -12.43 -25.32 -14.86
CA ALA A 252 -13.48 -25.88 -14.01
C ALA A 252 -14.70 -24.93 -13.91
N LYS A 253 -14.48 -23.63 -13.77
CA LYS A 253 -15.54 -22.62 -13.78
C LYS A 253 -16.27 -22.55 -15.13
N GLU A 254 -15.55 -22.62 -16.23
CA GLU A 254 -16.15 -22.64 -17.58
C GLU A 254 -16.98 -23.91 -17.81
N ARG A 255 -16.47 -25.08 -17.41
CA ARG A 255 -17.21 -26.35 -17.47
C ARG A 255 -18.48 -26.34 -16.59
N ALA A 256 -18.40 -25.74 -15.40
CA ALA A 256 -19.54 -25.59 -14.51
C ALA A 256 -20.61 -24.62 -15.07
N LYS A 257 -20.16 -23.55 -15.74
CA LYS A 257 -21.06 -22.58 -16.39
C LYS A 257 -21.84 -23.23 -17.56
N ASN A 258 -21.18 -24.12 -18.30
CA ASN A 258 -21.77 -24.81 -19.45
C ASN A 258 -22.61 -26.05 -19.07
N ASN A 259 -22.54 -26.50 -17.81
CA ASN A 259 -23.31 -27.62 -17.30
C ASN A 259 -23.93 -27.28 -15.94
N PRO A 260 -25.25 -26.95 -15.89
CA PRO A 260 -25.96 -26.58 -14.66
C PRO A 260 -25.88 -27.61 -13.53
N ALA A 261 -25.76 -28.90 -13.88
CA ALA A 261 -25.62 -29.99 -12.90
C ALA A 261 -24.30 -29.92 -12.12
N ARG A 262 -23.31 -29.18 -12.61
CA ARG A 262 -22.01 -28.92 -11.96
C ARG A 262 -21.90 -27.57 -11.26
N ALA A 263 -22.91 -26.72 -11.38
CA ALA A 263 -22.90 -25.37 -10.81
C ALA A 263 -22.67 -25.36 -9.29
N GLY A 264 -23.17 -26.37 -8.56
CA GLY A 264 -22.95 -26.53 -7.11
C GLY A 264 -21.58 -27.13 -6.71
N GLN A 265 -20.78 -27.57 -7.68
CA GLN A 265 -19.46 -28.18 -7.39
C GLN A 265 -18.33 -27.16 -7.28
N VAL A 266 -18.52 -25.95 -7.82
CA VAL A 266 -17.56 -24.84 -7.73
C VAL A 266 -18.03 -23.87 -6.65
N GLN A 267 -17.94 -24.29 -5.39
CA GLN A 267 -18.22 -23.41 -4.27
C GLN A 267 -17.02 -22.51 -4.02
N GLU A 268 -17.23 -21.19 -4.09
CA GLU A 268 -16.20 -20.23 -3.78
C GLU A 268 -15.88 -20.26 -2.27
N ASP A 269 -14.62 -20.46 -1.95
CA ASP A 269 -14.14 -20.43 -0.57
C ASP A 269 -14.36 -19.03 0.02
N GLN A 270 -14.72 -18.95 1.31
CA GLN A 270 -14.93 -17.68 2.03
C GLN A 270 -13.73 -16.75 1.90
N ALA A 271 -12.51 -17.30 1.89
CA ALA A 271 -11.29 -16.54 1.66
C ALA A 271 -11.22 -15.93 0.24
N GLU A 272 -11.72 -16.63 -0.77
CA GLU A 272 -11.78 -16.11 -2.16
C GLU A 272 -12.81 -14.97 -2.27
N GLN A 273 -13.94 -15.08 -1.60
CA GLN A 273 -14.95 -14.00 -1.56
C GLN A 273 -14.42 -12.76 -0.85
N MET A 274 -13.74 -12.92 0.28
CA MET A 274 -13.11 -11.81 1.00
C MET A 274 -12.04 -11.13 0.13
N MET A 275 -11.20 -11.89 -0.57
CA MET A 275 -10.20 -11.35 -1.49
C MET A 275 -10.85 -10.58 -2.66
N LYS A 276 -11.95 -11.07 -3.22
CA LYS A 276 -12.68 -10.35 -4.28
C LYS A 276 -13.23 -9.01 -3.76
N THR A 277 -13.83 -9.02 -2.59
CA THR A 277 -14.33 -7.78 -1.95
C THR A 277 -13.21 -6.79 -1.71
N MET A 278 -12.10 -7.22 -1.14
CA MET A 278 -10.92 -6.36 -0.91
C MET A 278 -10.35 -5.81 -2.22
N ASN A 279 -10.31 -6.61 -3.27
CA ASN A 279 -9.83 -6.20 -4.59
C ASN A 279 -10.70 -5.12 -5.26
N ILE A 280 -11.95 -4.97 -4.85
CA ILE A 280 -12.86 -3.91 -5.36
C ILE A 280 -12.82 -2.70 -4.42
N VAL A 281 -12.93 -2.92 -3.12
CA VAL A 281 -13.05 -1.85 -2.13
C VAL A 281 -11.76 -1.03 -2.04
N LEU A 282 -10.60 -1.70 -2.06
CA LEU A 282 -9.31 -1.02 -1.88
C LEU A 282 -8.96 -0.04 -3.01
N PRO A 283 -9.11 -0.37 -4.31
CA PRO A 283 -8.90 0.59 -5.40
C PRO A 283 -9.86 1.79 -5.35
N ILE A 284 -11.13 1.57 -5.00
CA ILE A 284 -12.12 2.65 -4.85
C ILE A 284 -11.71 3.58 -3.70
N PHE A 285 -11.33 3.03 -2.56
CA PHE A 285 -10.83 3.79 -1.43
C PHE A 285 -9.58 4.59 -1.78
N MET A 286 -8.61 3.98 -2.46
CA MET A 286 -7.39 4.65 -2.91
C MET A 286 -7.69 5.76 -3.92
N LEU A 287 -8.60 5.53 -4.87
CA LEU A 287 -9.01 6.56 -5.81
C LEU A 287 -9.62 7.77 -5.08
N PHE A 288 -10.54 7.52 -4.16
CA PHE A 288 -11.14 8.59 -3.35
C PHE A 288 -10.08 9.37 -2.57
N THR A 289 -9.14 8.68 -1.94
CA THR A 289 -8.09 9.32 -1.14
C THR A 289 -7.09 10.12 -1.98
N THR A 290 -6.88 9.78 -3.28
CA THR A 290 -6.03 10.60 -4.17
C THR A 290 -6.63 11.97 -4.47
N PHE A 291 -7.94 12.13 -4.38
CA PHE A 291 -8.63 13.42 -4.55
C PHE A 291 -8.84 14.18 -3.24
N THR A 292 -8.44 13.62 -2.11
CA THR A 292 -8.57 14.25 -0.78
C THR A 292 -7.24 14.56 -0.12
N LEU A 293 -6.16 13.96 -0.62
CA LEU A 293 -4.82 14.11 -0.07
C LEU A 293 -3.87 14.75 -1.09
N PRO A 294 -2.77 15.37 -0.64
CA PRO A 294 -1.78 15.97 -1.52
C PRO A 294 -1.21 14.98 -2.55
N ALA A 295 -0.83 15.49 -3.72
CA ALA A 295 -0.30 14.69 -4.84
C ALA A 295 0.92 13.83 -4.45
N ALA A 296 1.72 14.27 -3.47
CA ALA A 296 2.81 13.47 -2.92
C ALA A 296 2.34 12.11 -2.36
N MET A 297 1.12 12.02 -1.83
CA MET A 297 0.53 10.74 -1.42
C MET A 297 0.19 9.86 -2.63
N GLY A 298 -0.30 10.48 -3.72
CA GLY A 298 -0.50 9.79 -5.00
C GLY A 298 0.81 9.19 -5.54
N LEU A 299 1.89 9.96 -5.49
CA LEU A 299 3.23 9.49 -5.87
C LEU A 299 3.67 8.29 -5.02
N TYR A 300 3.49 8.37 -3.69
CA TYR A 300 3.77 7.23 -2.79
C TYR A 300 2.97 5.98 -3.18
N TRP A 301 1.69 6.10 -3.50
CA TRP A 301 0.87 4.95 -3.89
C TRP A 301 1.26 4.37 -5.24
N VAL A 302 1.60 5.20 -6.23
CA VAL A 302 2.08 4.74 -7.55
C VAL A 302 3.37 3.93 -7.39
N VAL A 303 4.37 4.49 -6.70
CA VAL A 303 5.65 3.82 -6.48
C VAL A 303 5.46 2.54 -5.64
N GLY A 304 4.64 2.62 -4.60
CA GLY A 304 4.28 1.47 -3.77
C GLY A 304 3.56 0.38 -4.56
N GLY A 305 2.68 0.74 -5.50
CA GLY A 305 2.00 -0.17 -6.42
C GLY A 305 2.99 -0.88 -7.35
N ILE A 306 3.91 -0.13 -7.97
CA ILE A 306 4.97 -0.69 -8.83
C ILE A 306 5.84 -1.68 -8.05
N MET A 307 6.28 -1.32 -6.84
CA MET A 307 7.05 -2.22 -5.97
C MET A 307 6.26 -3.48 -5.58
N GLY A 308 4.94 -3.33 -5.38
CA GLY A 308 4.03 -4.46 -5.15
C GLY A 308 3.97 -5.40 -6.34
N LEU A 309 3.86 -4.88 -7.57
CA LEU A 309 3.89 -5.67 -8.81
C LEU A 309 5.22 -6.43 -8.95
N LEU A 310 6.34 -5.77 -8.73
CA LEU A 310 7.66 -6.41 -8.77
C LEU A 310 7.76 -7.54 -7.75
N THR A 311 7.28 -7.32 -6.52
CA THR A 311 7.27 -8.34 -5.48
C THR A 311 6.42 -9.55 -5.88
N GLN A 312 5.25 -9.35 -6.50
CA GLN A 312 4.40 -10.45 -6.98
C GLN A 312 5.11 -11.29 -8.06
N VAL A 313 5.80 -10.64 -8.99
CA VAL A 313 6.57 -11.33 -10.04
C VAL A 313 7.72 -12.15 -9.42
N ILE A 314 8.45 -11.56 -8.47
CA ILE A 314 9.52 -12.27 -7.74
C ILE A 314 8.96 -13.51 -7.03
N VAL A 315 7.87 -13.37 -6.30
CA VAL A 315 7.22 -14.48 -5.58
C VAL A 315 6.76 -15.58 -6.54
N TYR A 316 6.20 -15.21 -7.68
CA TYR A 316 5.79 -16.18 -8.70
C TYR A 316 6.95 -17.04 -9.16
N TYR A 317 8.06 -16.44 -9.57
CA TYR A 317 9.23 -17.20 -10.06
C TYR A 317 9.92 -18.00 -8.97
N MET A 318 10.01 -17.47 -7.75
CA MET A 318 10.71 -18.13 -6.64
C MET A 318 9.90 -19.25 -5.98
N PHE A 319 8.57 -19.15 -5.94
CA PHE A 319 7.75 -20.08 -5.16
C PHE A 319 6.61 -20.70 -5.95
N THR A 320 5.79 -19.93 -6.69
CA THR A 320 4.60 -20.45 -7.36
C THR A 320 4.96 -21.40 -8.48
N LYS A 321 5.81 -20.99 -9.40
CA LYS A 321 6.23 -21.79 -10.55
C LYS A 321 6.93 -23.10 -10.15
N PRO A 322 7.90 -23.12 -9.21
CA PRO A 322 8.50 -24.37 -8.72
C PRO A 322 7.49 -25.28 -8.00
N TYR A 323 6.54 -24.69 -7.27
CA TYR A 323 5.48 -25.47 -6.62
C TYR A 323 4.58 -26.17 -7.64
N GLU A 324 4.13 -25.48 -8.69
CA GLU A 324 3.32 -26.06 -9.77
C GLU A 324 4.07 -27.16 -10.52
N ALA A 325 5.36 -26.96 -10.80
CA ALA A 325 6.20 -27.99 -11.42
C ALA A 325 6.29 -29.28 -10.59
N LYS A 326 6.53 -29.14 -9.27
CA LYS A 326 6.55 -30.30 -8.35
C LYS A 326 5.18 -30.98 -8.26
N LYS A 327 4.08 -30.21 -8.23
CA LYS A 327 2.72 -30.77 -8.21
C LYS A 327 2.44 -31.58 -9.48
N ALA A 328 2.81 -31.07 -10.65
CA ALA A 328 2.67 -31.76 -11.93
C ALA A 328 3.49 -33.06 -11.97
N GLU A 329 4.74 -33.04 -11.51
CA GLU A 329 5.60 -34.22 -11.43
C GLU A 329 5.01 -35.32 -10.51
N MET A 330 4.51 -34.90 -9.33
CA MET A 330 3.84 -35.83 -8.42
C MET A 330 2.56 -36.42 -9.00
N ALA A 331 1.80 -35.67 -9.78
CA ALA A 331 0.60 -36.14 -10.45
C ALA A 331 0.95 -37.18 -11.52
N VAL A 332 2.00 -36.98 -12.32
CA VAL A 332 2.51 -37.94 -13.29
C VAL A 332 3.01 -39.23 -12.61
N LYS A 333 3.77 -39.09 -11.52
CA LYS A 333 4.25 -40.25 -10.73
C LYS A 333 3.08 -41.09 -10.19
N LYS A 334 2.03 -40.45 -9.65
CA LYS A 334 0.84 -41.16 -9.19
C LYS A 334 0.10 -41.84 -10.33
N ALA A 335 -0.10 -41.18 -11.47
CA ALA A 335 -0.74 -41.78 -12.63
C ALA A 335 0.02 -43.00 -13.16
N ASN A 336 1.37 -42.95 -13.21
CA ASN A 336 2.20 -44.08 -13.63
C ASN A 336 2.19 -45.23 -12.60
N ALA A 337 2.13 -44.94 -11.30
CA ALA A 337 1.99 -45.96 -10.26
C ALA A 337 0.63 -46.71 -10.37
N PHE A 338 -0.46 -45.98 -10.66
CA PHE A 338 -1.77 -46.59 -10.90
C PHE A 338 -1.78 -47.49 -12.13
N LYS A 339 -1.15 -47.09 -13.25
CA LYS A 339 -1.03 -47.93 -14.44
C LYS A 339 -0.27 -49.22 -14.17
N LYS A 340 0.84 -49.15 -13.41
CA LYS A 340 1.61 -50.33 -13.03
C LYS A 340 0.84 -51.32 -12.13
N SER A 341 -0.01 -50.81 -11.23
CA SER A 341 -0.83 -51.67 -10.36
C SER A 341 -2.01 -52.30 -11.11
N GLY A 342 -2.56 -51.62 -12.15
CA GLY A 342 -3.60 -52.18 -13.01
C GLY A 342 -3.13 -53.28 -13.94
N ASP A 343 -1.92 -53.19 -14.51
CA ASP A 343 -1.33 -54.23 -15.37
C ASP A 343 -0.93 -55.49 -14.59
N GLY A 344 -0.67 -55.38 -13.29
CA GLY A 344 -0.37 -56.51 -12.42
C GLY A 344 -1.59 -57.40 -12.08
N ASN A 345 -2.81 -56.87 -12.16
CA ASN A 345 -4.05 -57.60 -11.83
C ASN A 345 -4.67 -58.32 -13.03
N ASN A 346 -4.23 -58.02 -14.26
CA ASN A 346 -4.71 -58.67 -15.48
C ASN A 346 -3.81 -59.89 -15.91
N LYS A 347 -2.80 -60.24 -15.09
CA LYS A 347 -1.90 -61.38 -15.33
C LYS A 347 -2.08 -62.54 -14.33
N LYS A 348 -3.22 -62.60 -13.66
CA LYS A 348 -3.56 -63.82 -12.85
C LYS A 348 -4.79 -64.49 -13.40
#